data_cd88251ebd66c8954e959c5dbd4c55d1
#
_entry.id   cd88251ebd66c8954e959c5dbd4c55d1
#
_cell.length_a   1.000
_cell.length_b   1.000
_cell.length_c   1.000
_cell.angle_alpha   90.00
_cell.angle_beta   90.00
_cell.angle_gamma   90.00
#
_symmetry.space_group_name_H-M   'P 1'
#
loop_
_entity.id
_entity.type
_entity.pdbx_description
1 polymer ?
#
loop_
_entity_poly.entity_id
_entity_poly.type
_entity_poly.pdbx_seq_one_letter_code
_entity_poly.pdbx_strand_id
1 'polypeptide(L)'
;MTKACQILIAILLPLSVWAETSKPNVVFVLFDDIGYGQPPSYRENSPFKTPSLDRLAQQGMRFTDAHSTAANCTPTRYGVLTGRYPSRIGQFGVLKTYSKPIIPKKRLTVASFLKGQGYHTACIGKWHLGMNWVDVKKGKSEELPIGARMTDGPNALGFDYFYGFTHARNIGGIIEQDKVVANVKGIENQPMMIKKALEYLDARAKE
;
A
#
# COMPACT_ATOMS: atom_id res chain seq x y z
N MET A 1 16.89 -68.26 -42.02
CA MET A 1 17.71 -67.12 -41.54
C MET A 1 16.80 -65.93 -41.37
N THR A 2 16.23 -65.73 -40.20
CA THR A 2 15.25 -64.63 -39.87
C THR A 2 15.99 -63.52 -39.18
N LYS A 3 16.06 -62.34 -39.82
CA LYS A 3 16.61 -61.10 -39.26
C LYS A 3 15.63 -60.50 -38.30
N ALA A 4 15.96 -60.50 -37.02
CA ALA A 4 15.20 -59.74 -36.02
C ALA A 4 15.47 -58.21 -36.16
N CYS A 5 14.44 -57.45 -36.44
CA CYS A 5 14.49 -55.99 -36.47
C CYS A 5 14.27 -55.47 -35.04
N GLN A 6 15.32 -54.96 -34.40
CA GLN A 6 15.18 -54.26 -33.09
C GLN A 6 14.72 -52.84 -33.29
N ILE A 7 13.48 -52.57 -32.90
CA ILE A 7 12.92 -51.19 -32.90
C ILE A 7 13.36 -50.56 -31.59
N LEU A 8 14.25 -49.56 -31.68
CA LEU A 8 14.65 -48.71 -30.55
C LEU A 8 13.58 -47.64 -30.33
N ILE A 9 12.72 -47.83 -29.36
CA ILE A 9 11.75 -46.78 -28.95
C ILE A 9 12.47 -45.79 -28.05
N ALA A 10 12.87 -44.64 -28.59
CA ALA A 10 13.35 -43.51 -27.83
C ALA A 10 12.18 -42.86 -27.10
N ILE A 11 12.05 -43.07 -25.80
CA ILE A 11 11.07 -42.36 -24.94
C ILE A 11 11.57 -40.92 -24.75
N LEU A 12 11.02 -39.97 -25.54
CA LEU A 12 11.17 -38.56 -25.32
C LEU A 12 10.32 -38.19 -24.08
N LEU A 13 10.89 -38.17 -22.90
CA LEU A 13 10.33 -37.58 -21.72
C LEU A 13 10.29 -36.05 -21.94
N PRO A 14 9.14 -35.38 -21.87
CA PRO A 14 9.12 -33.95 -21.88
C PRO A 14 9.82 -33.43 -20.60
N LEU A 15 10.99 -32.84 -20.75
CA LEU A 15 11.62 -32.04 -19.72
C LEU A 15 10.70 -30.81 -19.55
N SER A 16 9.75 -30.92 -18.63
CA SER A 16 9.00 -29.74 -18.15
C SER A 16 10.01 -28.85 -17.44
N VAL A 17 10.62 -27.93 -18.17
CA VAL A 17 11.34 -26.80 -17.57
C VAL A 17 10.29 -25.99 -16.85
N TRP A 18 10.14 -26.23 -15.58
CA TRP A 18 9.44 -25.32 -14.68
C TRP A 18 10.29 -24.04 -14.63
N ALA A 19 9.98 -23.10 -15.51
CA ALA A 19 10.50 -21.78 -15.38
C ALA A 19 9.98 -21.26 -14.03
N GLU A 20 10.87 -21.13 -13.07
CA GLU A 20 10.61 -20.47 -11.80
C GLU A 20 10.29 -19.01 -12.16
N THR A 21 9.01 -18.71 -12.34
CA THR A 21 8.55 -17.35 -12.61
C THR A 21 8.82 -16.55 -11.34
N SER A 22 9.86 -15.73 -11.38
CA SER A 22 10.14 -14.79 -10.30
C SER A 22 8.88 -13.96 -10.01
N LYS A 23 8.47 -13.92 -8.75
CA LYS A 23 7.29 -13.13 -8.35
C LYS A 23 7.57 -11.65 -8.63
N PRO A 24 6.67 -10.94 -9.32
CA PRO A 24 6.87 -9.53 -9.62
C PRO A 24 6.83 -8.68 -8.33
N ASN A 25 7.64 -7.65 -8.26
CA ASN A 25 7.48 -6.61 -7.26
C ASN A 25 6.19 -5.82 -7.50
N VAL A 26 5.49 -5.45 -6.44
CA VAL A 26 4.22 -4.73 -6.50
C VAL A 26 4.36 -3.37 -5.81
N VAL A 27 4.27 -2.29 -6.56
CA VAL A 27 4.22 -0.92 -6.03
C VAL A 27 2.82 -0.35 -6.25
N PHE A 28 2.09 -0.13 -5.17
CA PHE A 28 0.76 0.46 -5.18
C PHE A 28 0.83 1.93 -4.72
N VAL A 29 0.49 2.87 -5.60
CA VAL A 29 0.49 4.30 -5.30
C VAL A 29 -0.94 4.80 -5.22
N LEU A 30 -1.37 5.24 -4.03
CA LEU A 30 -2.68 5.83 -3.78
C LEU A 30 -2.54 7.34 -3.57
N PHE A 31 -3.03 8.10 -4.52
CA PHE A 31 -3.14 9.54 -4.39
C PHE A 31 -4.35 9.92 -3.52
N ASP A 32 -4.19 11.00 -2.75
CA ASP A 32 -5.25 11.56 -1.90
C ASP A 32 -5.81 12.81 -2.58
N ASP A 33 -7.12 12.83 -2.79
CA ASP A 33 -7.86 13.94 -3.41
C ASP A 33 -7.46 14.31 -4.86
N ILE A 34 -6.94 13.36 -5.65
CA ILE A 34 -6.77 13.56 -7.10
C ILE A 34 -8.03 13.15 -7.83
N GLY A 35 -8.64 14.10 -8.54
CA GLY A 35 -9.82 13.87 -9.37
C GLY A 35 -9.48 13.17 -10.70
N TYR A 36 -10.46 12.45 -11.25
CA TYR A 36 -10.32 11.66 -12.48
C TYR A 36 -9.72 12.43 -13.67
N GLY A 37 -10.14 13.68 -13.89
CA GLY A 37 -9.67 14.51 -15.00
C GLY A 37 -8.44 15.38 -14.66
N GLN A 38 -7.75 15.16 -13.54
CA GLN A 38 -6.55 15.94 -13.22
C GLN A 38 -5.31 15.47 -13.97
N PRO A 39 -4.99 14.17 -14.10
CA PRO A 39 -3.86 13.75 -14.95
C PRO A 39 -4.17 13.96 -16.44
N PRO A 40 -3.22 14.50 -17.24
CA PRO A 40 -3.37 14.65 -18.69
C PRO A 40 -3.74 13.36 -19.42
N SER A 41 -3.27 12.22 -18.93
CA SER A 41 -3.63 10.90 -19.47
C SER A 41 -5.13 10.58 -19.41
N TYR A 42 -5.92 11.30 -18.60
CA TYR A 42 -7.38 11.17 -18.53
C TYR A 42 -8.13 12.38 -19.07
N ARG A 43 -7.46 13.51 -19.27
CA ARG A 43 -8.05 14.75 -19.81
C ARG A 43 -6.99 15.52 -20.57
N GLU A 44 -7.12 15.58 -21.89
CA GLU A 44 -6.15 16.20 -22.80
C GLU A 44 -5.79 17.64 -22.40
N ASN A 45 -6.77 18.47 -22.04
CA ASN A 45 -6.58 19.87 -21.64
C ASN A 45 -6.44 20.05 -20.12
N SER A 46 -5.81 19.11 -19.43
CA SER A 46 -5.54 19.25 -18.00
C SER A 46 -4.52 20.35 -17.74
N PRO A 47 -4.75 21.25 -16.76
CA PRO A 47 -3.75 22.25 -16.36
C PRO A 47 -2.59 21.65 -15.56
N PHE A 48 -2.70 20.40 -15.14
CA PHE A 48 -1.67 19.73 -14.36
C PHE A 48 -0.66 19.03 -15.25
N LYS A 49 0.59 19.00 -14.81
CA LYS A 49 1.67 18.28 -15.50
C LYS A 49 2.05 17.04 -14.68
N THR A 50 1.80 15.87 -15.22
CA THR A 50 2.09 14.58 -14.56
C THR A 50 2.90 13.64 -15.47
N PRO A 51 4.12 14.03 -15.88
CA PRO A 51 4.85 13.30 -16.92
C PRO A 51 5.15 11.84 -16.57
N SER A 52 5.35 11.52 -15.30
CA SER A 52 5.55 10.14 -14.85
C SER A 52 4.29 9.30 -14.91
N LEU A 53 3.12 9.87 -14.57
CA LEU A 53 1.83 9.18 -14.71
C LEU A 53 1.46 8.98 -16.18
N ASP A 54 1.73 10.00 -17.02
CA ASP A 54 1.47 9.93 -18.46
C ASP A 54 2.33 8.85 -19.11
N ARG A 55 3.60 8.73 -18.71
CA ARG A 55 4.48 7.64 -19.15
C ARG A 55 3.96 6.27 -18.72
N LEU A 56 3.51 6.11 -17.46
CA LEU A 56 2.90 4.87 -16.99
C LEU A 56 1.65 4.52 -17.78
N ALA A 57 0.80 5.49 -18.09
CA ALA A 57 -0.39 5.28 -18.91
C ALA A 57 -0.07 4.85 -20.34
N GLN A 58 1.03 5.33 -20.91
CA GLN A 58 1.50 4.95 -22.25
C GLN A 58 2.14 3.56 -22.30
N GLN A 59 2.88 3.19 -21.23
CA GLN A 59 3.61 1.92 -21.15
C GLN A 59 2.81 0.77 -20.55
N GLY A 60 1.72 1.08 -19.88
CA GLY A 60 0.89 0.12 -19.17
C GLY A 60 -0.56 0.14 -19.61
N MET A 61 -1.45 -0.07 -18.67
CA MET A 61 -2.90 -0.10 -18.90
C MET A 61 -3.58 1.07 -18.19
N ARG A 62 -4.44 1.78 -18.93
CA ARG A 62 -5.30 2.83 -18.39
C ARG A 62 -6.73 2.31 -18.25
N PHE A 63 -7.27 2.33 -17.04
CA PHE A 63 -8.66 1.98 -16.78
C PHE A 63 -9.55 3.21 -16.99
N THR A 64 -10.54 3.09 -17.87
CA THR A 64 -11.49 4.17 -18.17
C THR A 64 -12.75 4.12 -17.33
N ASP A 65 -13.01 2.99 -16.66
CA ASP A 65 -14.17 2.77 -15.80
C ASP A 65 -13.75 2.00 -14.54
N ALA A 66 -12.96 2.66 -13.67
CA ALA A 66 -12.53 2.12 -12.40
C ALA A 66 -13.07 2.99 -11.26
N HIS A 67 -13.65 2.34 -10.25
CA HIS A 67 -14.29 3.01 -9.12
C HIS A 67 -13.60 2.69 -7.81
N SER A 68 -13.39 3.73 -6.99
CA SER A 68 -13.02 3.52 -5.59
C SER A 68 -14.24 3.03 -4.80
N THR A 69 -13.99 2.39 -3.66
CA THR A 69 -15.07 1.87 -2.80
C THR A 69 -15.84 2.97 -2.04
N ALA A 70 -15.34 4.18 -2.04
CA ALA A 70 -15.97 5.36 -1.44
C ALA A 70 -15.34 6.67 -1.99
N ALA A 71 -15.98 7.80 -1.69
CA ALA A 71 -15.56 9.12 -2.16
C ALA A 71 -14.56 9.83 -1.23
N ASN A 72 -14.21 9.24 -0.08
CA ASN A 72 -13.33 9.88 0.92
C ASN A 72 -12.33 8.90 1.55
N CYS A 73 -11.37 9.45 2.27
CA CYS A 73 -10.11 8.82 2.71
C CYS A 73 -10.27 7.47 3.43
N THR A 74 -10.79 7.47 4.66
CA THR A 74 -10.90 6.27 5.50
C THR A 74 -11.68 5.13 4.82
N PRO A 75 -12.89 5.37 4.30
CA PRO A 75 -13.66 4.32 3.63
C PRO A 75 -12.94 3.74 2.41
N THR A 76 -12.33 4.57 1.57
CA THR A 76 -11.57 4.11 0.40
C THR A 76 -10.38 3.24 0.83
N ARG A 77 -9.60 3.70 1.83
CA ARG A 77 -8.44 2.95 2.33
C ARG A 77 -8.83 1.61 2.95
N TYR A 78 -9.97 1.54 3.63
CA TYR A 78 -10.54 0.29 4.09
C TYR A 78 -10.79 -0.68 2.92
N GLY A 79 -11.41 -0.19 1.85
CA GLY A 79 -11.70 -0.99 0.66
C GLY A 79 -10.44 -1.48 -0.04
N VAL A 80 -9.44 -0.60 -0.23
CA VAL A 80 -8.14 -0.94 -0.82
C VAL A 80 -7.46 -2.08 -0.05
N LEU A 81 -7.41 -2.00 1.28
CA LEU A 81 -6.72 -3.02 2.07
C LEU A 81 -7.49 -4.33 2.22
N THR A 82 -8.81 -4.28 2.26
CA THR A 82 -9.63 -5.45 2.62
C THR A 82 -10.39 -6.08 1.48
N GLY A 83 -10.44 -5.43 0.30
CA GLY A 83 -11.27 -5.86 -0.83
C GLY A 83 -12.78 -5.79 -0.54
N ARG A 84 -13.23 -5.01 0.47
CA ARG A 84 -14.63 -4.95 0.88
C ARG A 84 -15.15 -3.51 0.92
N TYR A 85 -16.42 -3.35 0.59
CA TYR A 85 -17.08 -2.05 0.74
C TYR A 85 -17.16 -1.64 2.21
N PRO A 86 -16.80 -0.39 2.54
CA PRO A 86 -16.83 0.14 3.91
C PRO A 86 -18.25 0.22 4.50
N SER A 87 -19.27 0.29 3.67
CA SER A 87 -20.68 0.22 4.07
C SER A 87 -21.03 -1.06 4.84
N ARG A 88 -20.32 -2.17 4.59
CA ARG A 88 -20.53 -3.45 5.31
C ARG A 88 -20.17 -3.37 6.80
N ILE A 89 -19.42 -2.36 7.21
CA ILE A 89 -19.07 -2.09 8.62
C ILE A 89 -19.63 -0.74 9.09
N GLY A 90 -20.53 -0.12 8.31
CA GLY A 90 -21.10 1.19 8.64
C GLY A 90 -20.09 2.35 8.60
N GLN A 91 -18.94 2.19 7.94
CA GLN A 91 -17.90 3.23 7.91
C GLN A 91 -18.10 4.16 6.71
N PHE A 92 -18.72 5.29 6.94
CA PHE A 92 -19.00 6.30 5.91
C PHE A 92 -18.16 7.57 6.07
N GLY A 93 -17.77 7.90 7.29
CA GLY A 93 -16.97 9.08 7.61
C GLY A 93 -15.48 8.80 7.71
N VAL A 94 -14.71 9.86 8.02
CA VAL A 94 -13.26 9.80 8.21
C VAL A 94 -12.90 9.74 9.70
N LEU A 95 -11.81 9.08 10.01
CA LEU A 95 -11.30 8.92 11.37
C LEU A 95 -10.45 10.13 11.79
N LYS A 96 -10.14 10.19 13.08
CA LYS A 96 -9.23 11.17 13.71
C LYS A 96 -8.02 10.47 14.28
N THR A 97 -7.02 11.23 14.75
CA THR A 97 -5.76 10.72 15.34
C THR A 97 -5.98 9.63 16.39
N TYR A 98 -6.94 9.83 17.28
CA TYR A 98 -7.22 8.92 18.39
C TYR A 98 -8.37 7.95 18.12
N SER A 99 -8.79 7.79 16.88
CA SER A 99 -9.81 6.81 16.52
C SER A 99 -9.24 5.39 16.64
N LYS A 100 -10.06 4.48 17.16
CA LYS A 100 -9.72 3.06 17.22
C LYS A 100 -9.59 2.45 15.84
N PRO A 101 -8.79 1.37 15.69
CA PRO A 101 -8.70 0.62 14.44
C PRO A 101 -10.05 0.10 13.98
N ILE A 102 -10.36 0.28 12.69
CA ILE A 102 -11.60 -0.23 12.08
C ILE A 102 -11.41 -1.57 11.36
N ILE A 103 -10.17 -2.01 11.17
CA ILE A 103 -9.85 -3.31 10.60
C ILE A 103 -9.43 -4.25 11.74
N PRO A 104 -10.20 -5.30 12.05
CA PRO A 104 -9.79 -6.29 13.05
C PRO A 104 -8.51 -7.02 12.64
N LYS A 105 -7.60 -7.31 13.57
CA LYS A 105 -6.31 -8.00 13.31
C LYS A 105 -6.45 -9.29 12.52
N LYS A 106 -7.53 -10.05 12.75
CA LYS A 106 -7.80 -11.32 12.05
C LYS A 106 -8.32 -11.14 10.62
N ARG A 107 -8.58 -9.91 10.18
CA ARG A 107 -9.07 -9.64 8.83
C ARG A 107 -7.91 -9.78 7.85
N LEU A 108 -8.10 -10.63 6.84
CA LEU A 108 -7.19 -10.69 5.71
C LEU A 108 -7.13 -9.32 5.02
N THR A 109 -5.93 -8.82 4.83
CA THR A 109 -5.62 -7.62 4.05
C THR A 109 -4.73 -7.98 2.87
N VAL A 110 -4.63 -7.10 1.88
CA VAL A 110 -3.69 -7.30 0.77
C VAL A 110 -2.25 -7.44 1.28
N ALA A 111 -1.88 -6.70 2.33
CA ALA A 111 -0.54 -6.80 2.92
C ALA A 111 -0.32 -8.16 3.59
N SER A 112 -1.25 -8.62 4.45
CA SER A 112 -1.12 -9.93 5.10
C SER A 112 -1.19 -11.09 4.10
N PHE A 113 -1.96 -10.95 3.02
CA PHE A 113 -2.01 -11.92 1.93
C PHE A 113 -0.66 -12.02 1.21
N LEU A 114 -0.10 -10.89 0.76
CA LEU A 114 1.21 -10.86 0.09
C LEU A 114 2.34 -11.33 1.00
N LYS A 115 2.33 -10.93 2.27
CA LYS A 115 3.27 -11.43 3.27
C LYS A 115 3.21 -12.96 3.38
N GLY A 116 2.01 -13.55 3.41
CA GLY A 116 1.81 -15.00 3.39
C GLY A 116 2.34 -15.69 2.12
N GLN A 117 2.51 -14.95 1.03
CA GLN A 117 3.15 -15.39 -0.21
C GLN A 117 4.68 -15.15 -0.24
N GLY A 118 5.27 -14.71 0.86
CA GLY A 118 6.70 -14.46 0.98
C GLY A 118 7.16 -13.08 0.51
N TYR A 119 6.24 -12.13 0.29
CA TYR A 119 6.63 -10.75 0.02
C TYR A 119 7.03 -10.02 1.30
N HIS A 120 8.04 -9.17 1.19
CA HIS A 120 8.29 -8.14 2.19
C HIS A 120 7.36 -6.96 1.93
N THR A 121 6.63 -6.52 2.94
CA THR A 121 5.51 -5.57 2.77
C THR A 121 5.76 -4.25 3.49
N ALA A 122 5.50 -3.13 2.82
CA ALA A 122 5.63 -1.80 3.41
C ALA A 122 4.43 -0.91 3.16
N CYS A 123 4.15 -0.04 4.12
CA CYS A 123 3.21 1.06 3.99
C CYS A 123 3.94 2.37 4.27
N ILE A 124 4.01 3.26 3.28
CA ILE A 124 4.65 4.57 3.42
C ILE A 124 3.63 5.65 3.10
N GLY A 125 3.38 6.55 4.04
CA GLY A 125 2.43 7.65 3.89
C GLY A 125 1.25 7.63 4.87
N LYS A 126 0.13 8.20 4.45
CA LYS A 126 -1.09 8.37 5.25
C LYS A 126 -1.78 7.04 5.53
N TRP A 127 -1.97 6.72 6.81
CA TRP A 127 -2.69 5.51 7.23
C TRP A 127 -4.22 5.67 7.22
N HIS A 128 -4.75 6.49 8.10
CA HIS A 128 -6.14 6.90 8.25
C HIS A 128 -7.18 5.78 8.48
N LEU A 129 -6.76 4.68 9.12
CA LEU A 129 -7.64 3.55 9.45
C LEU A 129 -7.74 3.26 10.95
N GLY A 130 -7.29 4.23 11.76
CA GLY A 130 -7.25 4.13 13.21
C GLY A 130 -6.06 3.31 13.72
N MET A 131 -5.72 3.51 14.98
CA MET A 131 -4.71 2.79 15.72
C MET A 131 -4.92 3.03 17.22
N ASN A 132 -4.45 2.13 18.07
CA ASN A 132 -4.48 2.34 19.52
C ASN A 132 -3.17 2.98 19.95
N TRP A 133 -3.26 3.92 20.87
CA TRP A 133 -2.10 4.58 21.49
C TRP A 133 -1.85 4.02 22.87
N VAL A 134 -0.58 3.74 23.18
CA VAL A 134 -0.14 3.28 24.50
C VAL A 134 0.22 4.50 25.35
N ASP A 135 -0.41 4.63 26.50
CA ASP A 135 -0.12 5.69 27.50
C ASP A 135 -0.22 7.14 27.00
N VAL A 136 -0.92 7.35 25.89
CA VAL A 136 -1.20 8.68 25.35
C VAL A 136 -2.64 9.09 25.68
N LYS A 137 -2.80 10.11 26.52
CA LYS A 137 -4.10 10.70 26.78
C LYS A 137 -4.52 11.57 25.59
N LYS A 138 -5.75 11.42 25.14
CA LYS A 138 -6.34 12.29 24.12
C LYS A 138 -6.32 13.74 24.62
N GLY A 139 -5.48 14.57 23.98
CA GLY A 139 -5.41 16.01 24.21
C GLY A 139 -6.48 16.79 23.46
N LYS A 140 -6.48 18.12 23.65
CA LYS A 140 -7.32 19.04 22.85
C LYS A 140 -6.81 19.17 21.40
N SER A 141 -5.50 19.04 21.17
CA SER A 141 -4.87 19.04 19.86
C SER A 141 -4.84 17.63 19.27
N GLU A 142 -4.75 17.55 17.96
CA GLU A 142 -4.52 16.28 17.24
C GLU A 142 -3.03 15.86 17.24
N GLU A 143 -2.15 16.68 17.84
CA GLU A 143 -0.72 16.42 17.90
C GLU A 143 -0.39 15.24 18.79
N LEU A 144 0.63 14.50 18.38
CA LEU A 144 1.15 13.33 19.07
C LEU A 144 2.51 13.66 19.70
N PRO A 145 2.74 13.31 20.96
CA PRO A 145 4.07 13.50 21.56
C PRO A 145 5.10 12.61 20.87
N ILE A 146 6.31 13.13 20.64
CA ILE A 146 7.44 12.33 20.18
C ILE A 146 7.69 11.22 21.20
N GLY A 147 7.92 10.01 20.73
CA GLY A 147 8.08 8.83 21.54
C GLY A 147 6.77 8.09 21.85
N ALA A 148 5.59 8.68 21.56
CA ALA A 148 4.32 7.97 21.70
C ALA A 148 4.34 6.67 20.91
N ARG A 149 3.84 5.59 21.52
CA ARG A 149 3.77 4.27 20.88
C ARG A 149 2.36 3.94 20.48
N MET A 150 2.23 3.27 19.34
CA MET A 150 0.96 2.75 18.87
C MET A 150 0.94 1.22 18.87
N THR A 151 -0.27 0.66 18.96
CA THR A 151 -0.57 -0.73 18.63
C THR A 151 -1.69 -0.79 17.61
N ASP A 152 -1.85 -1.95 17.00
CA ASP A 152 -2.98 -2.21 16.09
C ASP A 152 -3.02 -1.30 14.83
N GLY A 153 -1.87 -0.75 14.46
CA GLY A 153 -1.65 0.00 13.23
C GLY A 153 -1.28 -0.91 12.04
N PRO A 154 -0.59 -0.36 11.03
CA PRO A 154 -0.23 -1.07 9.80
C PRO A 154 0.50 -2.40 10.02
N ASN A 155 1.45 -2.45 10.96
CA ASN A 155 2.23 -3.66 11.25
C ASN A 155 1.35 -4.81 11.76
N ALA A 156 0.28 -4.51 12.52
CA ALA A 156 -0.68 -5.53 12.97
C ALA A 156 -1.55 -6.11 11.85
N LEU A 157 -1.53 -5.48 10.67
CA LEU A 157 -2.34 -5.83 9.50
C LEU A 157 -1.53 -6.39 8.34
N GLY A 158 -0.26 -6.78 8.61
CA GLY A 158 0.56 -7.51 7.66
C GLY A 158 1.68 -6.70 7.01
N PHE A 159 1.88 -5.44 7.36
CA PHE A 159 3.02 -4.68 6.89
C PHE A 159 4.25 -4.94 7.77
N ASP A 160 5.37 -5.30 7.15
CA ASP A 160 6.67 -5.48 7.82
C ASP A 160 7.28 -4.13 8.19
N TYR A 161 7.01 -3.12 7.36
CA TYR A 161 7.52 -1.77 7.57
C TYR A 161 6.41 -0.73 7.44
N PHE A 162 6.40 0.23 8.37
CA PHE A 162 5.55 1.40 8.31
C PHE A 162 6.35 2.68 8.53
N TYR A 163 6.16 3.66 7.65
CA TYR A 163 6.64 5.02 7.82
C TYR A 163 5.57 5.99 7.33
N GLY A 164 5.01 6.81 8.21
CA GLY A 164 3.90 7.64 7.77
C GLY A 164 3.27 8.48 8.88
N PHE A 165 2.01 8.79 8.71
CA PHE A 165 1.26 9.66 9.62
C PHE A 165 -0.22 9.21 9.70
N THR A 166 -0.93 9.72 10.71
CA THR A 166 -2.31 9.29 10.99
C THR A 166 -3.31 9.73 9.92
N HIS A 167 -3.44 11.06 9.69
CA HIS A 167 -4.38 11.65 8.72
C HIS A 167 -4.02 13.10 8.38
N ALA A 168 -4.76 13.73 7.47
CA ALA A 168 -4.44 15.05 6.91
C ALA A 168 -4.34 16.21 7.93
N ARG A 169 -5.03 16.13 9.08
CA ARG A 169 -4.94 17.17 10.13
C ARG A 169 -3.75 16.97 11.09
N ASN A 170 -3.12 15.81 11.04
CA ASN A 170 -1.91 15.49 11.80
C ASN A 170 -0.83 14.98 10.85
N ILE A 171 -0.62 15.73 9.78
CA ILE A 171 0.35 15.40 8.73
C ILE A 171 1.79 15.52 9.22
N GLY A 172 2.04 16.35 10.26
CA GLY A 172 3.38 16.57 10.82
C GLY A 172 3.84 15.48 11.78
N GLY A 173 2.94 14.72 12.38
CA GLY A 173 3.27 13.65 13.32
C GLY A 173 3.79 12.40 12.59
N ILE A 174 5.10 12.27 12.45
CA ILE A 174 5.75 11.18 11.72
C ILE A 174 5.91 9.96 12.62
N ILE A 175 5.43 8.84 12.13
CA ILE A 175 5.50 7.54 12.80
C ILE A 175 6.43 6.64 11.99
N GLU A 176 7.37 6.00 12.66
CA GLU A 176 8.15 4.90 12.09
C GLU A 176 7.90 3.64 12.91
N GLN A 177 7.50 2.59 12.22
CA GLN A 177 7.03 1.35 12.84
C GLN A 177 5.88 1.60 13.83
N ASP A 178 6.12 1.50 15.10
CA ASP A 178 5.13 1.65 16.17
C ASP A 178 5.29 2.94 17.00
N LYS A 179 6.16 3.88 16.57
CA LYS A 179 6.57 5.01 17.40
C LYS A 179 6.54 6.34 16.65
N VAL A 180 6.06 7.40 17.30
CA VAL A 180 6.20 8.77 16.79
C VAL A 180 7.66 9.19 16.91
N VAL A 181 8.30 9.46 15.78
CA VAL A 181 9.74 9.77 15.69
C VAL A 181 10.04 11.25 15.47
N ALA A 182 9.09 11.99 14.91
CA ALA A 182 9.25 13.41 14.67
C ALA A 182 7.91 14.15 14.60
N ASN A 183 7.96 15.45 14.84
CA ASN A 183 6.91 16.40 14.46
C ASN A 183 7.53 17.43 13.50
N VAL A 184 7.02 17.49 12.29
CA VAL A 184 7.53 18.34 11.20
C VAL A 184 6.45 19.30 10.69
N LYS A 185 6.84 20.34 9.98
CA LYS A 185 5.87 21.19 9.28
C LYS A 185 5.20 20.41 8.16
N GLY A 186 3.91 20.65 7.92
CA GLY A 186 3.15 19.90 6.93
C GLY A 186 3.78 19.90 5.52
N ILE A 187 4.44 20.99 5.13
CA ILE A 187 5.13 21.11 3.83
C ILE A 187 6.34 20.17 3.71
N GLU A 188 6.92 19.76 4.82
CA GLU A 188 8.10 18.87 4.84
C GLU A 188 7.71 17.40 4.74
N ASN A 189 6.44 17.08 5.03
CA ASN A 189 5.96 15.70 5.06
C ASN A 189 6.11 14.99 3.70
N GLN A 190 5.60 15.59 2.62
CA GLN A 190 5.61 14.96 1.30
C GLN A 190 7.03 14.61 0.83
N PRO A 191 8.02 15.52 0.87
CA PRO A 191 9.41 15.19 0.54
C PRO A 191 9.98 14.05 1.39
N MET A 192 9.65 14.02 2.69
CA MET A 192 10.11 12.96 3.60
C MET A 192 9.50 11.59 3.23
N MET A 193 8.20 11.54 2.90
CA MET A 193 7.55 10.30 2.46
C MET A 193 8.19 9.77 1.17
N ILE A 194 8.43 10.65 0.18
CA ILE A 194 9.06 10.27 -1.08
C ILE A 194 10.48 9.75 -0.84
N LYS A 195 11.29 10.49 -0.07
CA LYS A 195 12.65 10.09 0.26
C LYS A 195 12.66 8.70 0.92
N LYS A 196 11.82 8.49 1.94
CA LYS A 196 11.73 7.20 2.65
C LYS A 196 11.27 6.07 1.73
N ALA A 197 10.34 6.34 0.81
CA ALA A 197 9.89 5.34 -0.16
C ALA A 197 11.03 4.91 -1.10
N LEU A 198 11.81 5.86 -1.60
CA LEU A 198 12.96 5.57 -2.47
C LEU A 198 14.05 4.81 -1.71
N GLU A 199 14.42 5.25 -0.50
CA GLU A 199 15.38 4.55 0.36
C GLU A 199 14.96 3.09 0.64
N TYR A 200 13.66 2.88 0.90
CA TYR A 200 13.13 1.53 1.12
C TYR A 200 13.23 0.67 -0.15
N LEU A 201 12.83 1.21 -1.31
CA LEU A 201 12.91 0.49 -2.58
C LEU A 201 14.38 0.15 -2.94
N ASP A 202 15.30 1.10 -2.77
CA ASP A 202 16.72 0.87 -3.02
C ASP A 202 17.33 -0.20 -2.11
N ALA A 203 16.89 -0.26 -0.86
CA ALA A 203 17.32 -1.30 0.07
C ALA A 203 16.79 -2.68 -0.33
N ARG A 204 15.52 -2.77 -0.75
CA ARG A 204 14.89 -4.04 -1.17
C ARG A 204 15.38 -4.53 -2.53
N ALA A 205 15.77 -3.65 -3.44
CA ALA A 205 16.30 -4.02 -4.74
C ALA A 205 17.68 -4.75 -4.68
N LYS A 206 18.33 -4.71 -3.52
CA LYS A 206 19.64 -5.34 -3.28
C LYS A 206 19.54 -6.74 -2.65
N GLU A 207 18.35 -7.16 -2.26
CA GLU A 207 18.04 -8.49 -1.70
C GLU A 207 17.44 -9.43 -2.75
#